data_927d171c8a660393252851dfc348da4e
#
_entry.id   927d171c8a660393252851dfc348da4e
#
_cell.length_a   1.000
_cell.length_b   1.000
_cell.length_c   1.000
_cell.angle_alpha   90.00
_cell.angle_beta   90.00
_cell.angle_gamma   90.00
#
_symmetry.space_group_name_H-M   'P 1'
#
loop_
_entity.id
_entity.type
_entity.pdbx_description
1 polymer ?
#
loop_
_entity_poly.entity_id
_entity_poly.type
_entity_poly.pdbx_seq_one_letter_code
_entity_poly.pdbx_strand_id
1 'polypeptide(L)'
;MPDWLVAEAWQTFGRMRTMHLTAVFYGWITNAALAAIVWLTPRLMRTTLRGAPWVVLGAVFLNIGVASGIGAVGIGWTAGMEYLEIPWQIGIFVGLGLVLITINVFRTVRHRTVAHLYVTSWYHLAALLWIIVLFTIGKLPGVHYGVQQATMNWWYGHNVLGLWFTPVSVGIIYYFLPKVIGRPVRS
;
A
#
# COMPACT_ATOMS: atom_id res chain seq x y z
N MET A 1 16.82 3.88 -23.17
CA MET A 1 16.82 3.04 -24.38
C MET A 1 16.54 3.95 -25.55
N PRO A 2 17.28 3.81 -26.65
CA PRO A 2 17.00 4.57 -27.86
C PRO A 2 15.64 4.17 -28.44
N ASP A 3 14.83 5.14 -28.81
CA ASP A 3 13.44 4.94 -29.29
C ASP A 3 13.33 4.14 -30.60
N TRP A 4 14.44 3.92 -31.31
CA TRP A 4 14.48 3.13 -32.56
C TRP A 4 14.22 1.62 -32.36
N LEU A 5 14.23 1.11 -31.11
CA LEU A 5 13.85 -0.27 -30.78
C LEU A 5 12.38 -0.38 -30.32
N VAL A 6 11.62 0.71 -30.39
CA VAL A 6 10.26 0.78 -29.84
C VAL A 6 9.26 0.75 -30.99
N ALA A 7 8.50 -0.34 -31.13
CA ALA A 7 7.45 -0.45 -32.13
C ALA A 7 6.15 0.25 -31.69
N GLU A 8 5.87 0.28 -30.39
CA GLU A 8 4.63 0.76 -29.82
C GLU A 8 4.86 1.80 -28.72
N ALA A 9 3.98 2.79 -28.60
CA ALA A 9 4.13 3.89 -27.64
C ALA A 9 4.22 3.42 -26.16
N TRP A 10 3.59 2.32 -25.81
CA TRP A 10 3.66 1.77 -24.44
C TRP A 10 5.02 1.15 -24.10
N GLN A 11 5.83 0.82 -25.11
CA GLN A 11 7.18 0.26 -24.95
C GLN A 11 8.25 1.33 -24.66
N THR A 12 7.89 2.61 -24.74
CA THR A 12 8.83 3.69 -24.39
C THR A 12 9.32 3.55 -22.95
N PHE A 13 10.58 3.89 -22.70
CA PHE A 13 11.18 3.79 -21.36
C PHE A 13 10.32 4.49 -20.29
N GLY A 14 9.80 5.68 -20.58
CA GLY A 14 8.98 6.44 -19.65
C GLY A 14 7.72 5.69 -19.21
N ARG A 15 6.99 5.08 -20.17
CA ARG A 15 5.79 4.29 -19.85
C ARG A 15 6.12 2.97 -19.19
N MET A 16 7.09 2.23 -19.72
CA MET A 16 7.52 0.94 -19.16
C MET A 16 8.02 1.09 -17.71
N ARG A 17 8.85 2.11 -17.45
CA ARG A 17 9.31 2.41 -16.08
C ARG A 17 8.13 2.67 -15.15
N THR A 18 7.20 3.52 -15.57
CA THR A 18 6.04 3.90 -14.78
C THR A 18 5.10 2.71 -14.51
N MET A 19 4.81 1.90 -15.53
CA MET A 19 4.04 0.66 -15.39
C MET A 19 4.72 -0.32 -14.42
N HIS A 20 6.03 -0.49 -14.56
CA HIS A 20 6.82 -1.36 -13.68
C HIS A 20 6.79 -0.87 -12.24
N LEU A 21 7.02 0.42 -11.99
CA LEU A 21 6.98 0.98 -10.63
C LEU A 21 5.59 0.85 -10.00
N THR A 22 4.52 1.11 -10.76
CA THR A 22 3.15 0.92 -10.29
C THR A 22 2.88 -0.56 -9.94
N ALA A 23 3.34 -1.50 -10.79
CA ALA A 23 3.20 -2.93 -10.55
C ALA A 23 3.98 -3.39 -9.31
N VAL A 24 5.21 -2.96 -9.15
CA VAL A 24 6.05 -3.30 -7.98
C VAL A 24 5.49 -2.69 -6.72
N PHE A 25 5.16 -1.40 -6.75
CA PHE A 25 4.78 -0.64 -5.57
C PHE A 25 3.41 -1.07 -5.02
N TYR A 26 2.36 -1.03 -5.85
CA TYR A 26 1.01 -1.38 -5.44
C TYR A 26 0.69 -2.86 -5.67
N GLY A 27 1.16 -3.44 -6.77
CA GLY A 27 0.87 -4.81 -7.14
C GLY A 27 1.62 -5.82 -6.30
N TRP A 28 2.91 -5.64 -6.04
CA TRP A 28 3.71 -6.61 -5.31
C TRP A 28 3.93 -6.22 -3.85
N ILE A 29 4.67 -5.13 -3.56
CA ILE A 29 5.11 -4.82 -2.18
C ILE A 29 3.92 -4.50 -1.28
N THR A 30 2.93 -3.74 -1.77
CA THR A 30 1.73 -3.41 -0.98
C THR A 30 0.89 -4.67 -0.71
N ASN A 31 0.70 -5.57 -1.67
CA ASN A 31 0.01 -6.83 -1.42
C ASN A 31 0.77 -7.71 -0.42
N ALA A 32 2.10 -7.81 -0.51
CA ALA A 32 2.91 -8.56 0.44
C ALA A 32 2.80 -7.97 1.86
N ALA A 33 2.85 -6.63 1.98
CA ALA A 33 2.67 -5.92 3.25
C ALA A 33 1.28 -6.21 3.87
N LEU A 34 0.21 -6.07 3.07
CA LEU A 34 -1.16 -6.34 3.52
C LEU A 34 -1.36 -7.82 3.90
N ALA A 35 -0.80 -8.74 3.13
CA ALA A 35 -0.84 -10.17 3.44
C ALA A 35 -0.16 -10.47 4.78
N ALA A 36 1.01 -9.88 5.04
CA ALA A 36 1.71 -10.02 6.31
C ALA A 36 0.86 -9.44 7.47
N ILE A 37 0.27 -8.26 7.32
CA ILE A 37 -0.58 -7.63 8.34
C ILE A 37 -1.81 -8.51 8.63
N VAL A 38 -2.53 -8.94 7.59
CA VAL A 38 -3.74 -9.76 7.71
C VAL A 38 -3.42 -11.12 8.35
N TRP A 39 -2.25 -11.69 8.03
CA TRP A 39 -1.81 -12.95 8.60
C TRP A 39 -1.34 -12.83 10.06
N LEU A 40 -0.60 -11.75 10.41
CA LEU A 40 -0.04 -11.53 11.73
C LEU A 40 -1.10 -11.08 12.75
N THR A 41 -2.02 -10.20 12.34
CA THR A 41 -2.97 -9.56 13.26
C THR A 41 -3.78 -10.57 14.07
N PRO A 42 -4.50 -11.56 13.50
CA PRO A 42 -5.28 -12.50 14.30
C PRO A 42 -4.42 -13.36 15.22
N ARG A 43 -3.18 -13.66 14.82
CA ARG A 43 -2.21 -14.43 15.63
C ARG A 43 -1.74 -13.64 16.84
N LEU A 44 -1.37 -12.37 16.65
CA LEU A 44 -0.94 -11.50 17.74
C LEU A 44 -2.09 -11.14 18.68
N MET A 45 -3.30 -11.05 18.15
CA MET A 45 -4.52 -10.73 18.92
C MET A 45 -5.14 -11.97 19.58
N ARG A 46 -4.64 -13.18 19.29
CA ARG A 46 -5.21 -14.49 19.72
C ARG A 46 -6.70 -14.58 19.44
N THR A 47 -7.11 -14.17 18.24
CA THR A 47 -8.51 -14.20 17.78
C THR A 47 -8.59 -14.59 16.31
N THR A 48 -9.78 -14.74 15.78
CA THR A 48 -10.01 -14.99 14.36
C THR A 48 -10.07 -13.68 13.58
N LEU A 49 -9.67 -13.70 12.30
CA LEU A 49 -9.82 -12.54 11.42
C LEU A 49 -11.29 -12.18 11.27
N ARG A 50 -11.65 -10.97 11.68
CA ARG A 50 -13.01 -10.46 11.56
C ARG A 50 -13.28 -9.93 10.16
N GLY A 51 -14.41 -10.33 9.58
CA GLY A 51 -14.81 -9.86 8.27
C GLY A 51 -13.94 -10.38 7.12
N ALA A 52 -13.46 -11.61 7.18
CA ALA A 52 -12.63 -12.22 6.13
C ALA A 52 -13.17 -12.03 4.70
N PRO A 53 -14.49 -12.18 4.40
CA PRO A 53 -15.01 -11.90 3.07
C PRO A 53 -14.78 -10.45 2.61
N TRP A 54 -14.87 -9.48 3.51
CA TRP A 54 -14.61 -8.07 3.21
C TRP A 54 -13.13 -7.78 2.98
N VAL A 55 -12.24 -8.51 3.66
CA VAL A 55 -10.80 -8.46 3.38
C VAL A 55 -10.50 -8.99 1.99
N VAL A 56 -11.11 -10.10 1.60
CA VAL A 56 -10.99 -10.65 0.24
C VAL A 56 -11.54 -9.66 -0.79
N LEU A 57 -12.72 -9.10 -0.57
CA LEU A 57 -13.29 -8.09 -1.44
C LEU A 57 -12.37 -6.86 -1.57
N GLY A 58 -11.77 -6.42 -0.45
CA GLY A 58 -10.78 -5.34 -0.44
C GLY A 58 -9.55 -5.67 -1.28
N ALA A 59 -9.04 -6.89 -1.18
CA ALA A 59 -7.92 -7.35 -2.01
C ALA A 59 -8.31 -7.40 -3.50
N VAL A 60 -9.52 -7.82 -3.83
CA VAL A 60 -10.05 -7.81 -5.21
C VAL A 60 -10.09 -6.38 -5.74
N PHE A 61 -10.68 -5.43 -5.01
CA PHE A 61 -10.72 -4.02 -5.42
C PHE A 61 -9.32 -3.43 -5.61
N LEU A 62 -8.42 -3.66 -4.66
CA LEU A 62 -7.04 -3.22 -4.77
C LEU A 62 -6.40 -3.70 -6.07
N ASN A 63 -6.49 -5.01 -6.35
CA ASN A 63 -5.83 -5.61 -7.51
C ASN A 63 -6.50 -5.22 -8.84
N ILE A 64 -7.82 -5.06 -8.89
CA ILE A 64 -8.52 -4.50 -10.05
C ILE A 64 -8.01 -3.07 -10.31
N GLY A 65 -7.94 -2.23 -9.26
CA GLY A 65 -7.44 -0.86 -9.39
C GLY A 65 -5.99 -0.81 -9.87
N VAL A 66 -5.13 -1.68 -9.37
CA VAL A 66 -3.72 -1.76 -9.78
C VAL A 66 -3.61 -2.23 -11.24
N ALA A 67 -4.25 -3.32 -11.60
CA ALA A 67 -4.20 -3.87 -12.96
C ALA A 67 -4.74 -2.87 -14.01
N SER A 68 -5.90 -2.27 -13.72
CA SER A 68 -6.49 -1.23 -14.56
C SER A 68 -5.62 0.02 -14.63
N GLY A 69 -4.96 0.40 -13.51
CA GLY A 69 -4.04 1.52 -13.44
C GLY A 69 -2.79 1.30 -14.30
N ILE A 70 -2.21 0.11 -14.26
CA ILE A 70 -1.07 -0.26 -15.12
C ILE A 70 -1.48 -0.16 -16.60
N GLY A 71 -2.65 -0.69 -16.96
CA GLY A 71 -3.18 -0.58 -18.32
C GLY A 71 -3.41 0.88 -18.74
N ALA A 72 -3.98 1.70 -17.87
CA ALA A 72 -4.20 3.13 -18.14
C ALA A 72 -2.88 3.87 -18.40
N VAL A 73 -1.85 3.63 -17.59
CA VAL A 73 -0.51 4.20 -17.81
C VAL A 73 0.07 3.74 -19.16
N GLY A 74 -0.11 2.47 -19.52
CA GLY A 74 0.35 1.91 -20.80
C GLY A 74 -0.24 2.63 -21.99
N ILE A 75 -1.53 2.98 -21.98
CA ILE A 75 -2.18 3.75 -23.06
C ILE A 75 -1.95 5.27 -22.95
N GLY A 76 -1.21 5.75 -21.93
CA GLY A 76 -0.89 7.16 -21.72
C GLY A 76 -1.87 7.93 -20.85
N TRP A 77 -2.86 7.26 -20.26
CA TRP A 77 -3.75 7.88 -19.28
C TRP A 77 -3.13 7.76 -17.87
N THR A 78 -2.47 8.82 -17.47
CA THR A 78 -1.73 8.88 -16.20
C THR A 78 -1.89 10.24 -15.52
N ALA A 79 -1.76 10.25 -14.19
CA ALA A 79 -1.75 11.50 -13.41
C ALA A 79 -0.41 12.24 -13.48
N GLY A 80 0.66 11.62 -14.01
CA GLY A 80 1.98 12.26 -14.16
C GLY A 80 2.72 12.52 -12.85
N MET A 81 2.28 11.97 -11.73
CA MET A 81 2.92 12.11 -10.41
C MET A 81 3.59 10.79 -10.02
N GLU A 82 4.86 10.82 -9.67
CA GLU A 82 5.64 9.63 -9.32
C GLU A 82 5.05 8.92 -8.08
N TYR A 83 4.89 7.60 -8.15
CA TYR A 83 4.18 6.73 -7.19
C TYR A 83 2.67 7.03 -7.02
N LEU A 84 2.14 7.95 -7.81
CA LEU A 84 0.72 8.30 -7.86
C LEU A 84 0.20 8.35 -9.32
N GLU A 85 0.80 7.57 -10.21
CA GLU A 85 0.54 7.61 -11.64
C GLU A 85 -0.86 7.15 -12.02
N ILE A 86 -1.44 6.22 -11.24
CA ILE A 86 -2.81 5.71 -11.48
C ILE A 86 -3.79 6.90 -11.51
N PRO A 87 -4.62 7.05 -12.57
CA PRO A 87 -5.65 8.10 -12.59
C PRO A 87 -6.57 8.02 -11.36
N TRP A 88 -7.00 9.16 -10.84
CA TRP A 88 -7.78 9.19 -9.59
C TRP A 88 -9.08 8.37 -9.67
N GLN A 89 -9.72 8.30 -10.85
CA GLN A 89 -10.94 7.52 -11.09
C GLN A 89 -10.71 6.02 -10.83
N ILE A 90 -9.58 5.51 -11.30
CA ILE A 90 -9.15 4.12 -11.06
C ILE A 90 -8.63 3.98 -9.63
N GLY A 91 -7.96 5.02 -9.12
CA GLY A 91 -7.44 5.07 -7.76
C GLY A 91 -8.52 4.86 -6.67
N ILE A 92 -9.79 5.14 -6.97
CA ILE A 92 -10.91 4.86 -6.06
C ILE A 92 -10.95 3.37 -5.67
N PHE A 93 -10.73 2.46 -6.62
CA PHE A 93 -10.71 1.03 -6.32
C PHE A 93 -9.55 0.66 -5.39
N VAL A 94 -8.36 1.23 -5.61
CA VAL A 94 -7.22 1.04 -4.71
C VAL A 94 -7.56 1.55 -3.31
N GLY A 95 -8.10 2.76 -3.20
CA GLY A 95 -8.51 3.37 -1.92
C GLY A 95 -9.57 2.55 -1.19
N LEU A 96 -10.63 2.10 -1.88
CA LEU A 96 -11.67 1.23 -1.31
C LEU A 96 -11.08 -0.09 -0.81
N GLY A 97 -10.16 -0.70 -1.56
CA GLY A 97 -9.47 -1.90 -1.16
C GLY A 97 -8.70 -1.71 0.14
N LEU A 98 -7.91 -0.65 0.24
CA LEU A 98 -7.15 -0.29 1.45
C LEU A 98 -8.08 -0.05 2.64
N VAL A 99 -9.16 0.70 2.46
CA VAL A 99 -10.13 1.01 3.54
C VAL A 99 -10.82 -0.26 4.04
N LEU A 100 -11.32 -1.14 3.14
CA LEU A 100 -11.98 -2.37 3.52
C LEU A 100 -11.07 -3.29 4.34
N ILE A 101 -9.81 -3.47 3.91
CA ILE A 101 -8.83 -4.28 4.63
C ILE A 101 -8.56 -3.65 6.00
N THR A 102 -8.29 -2.34 6.04
CA THR A 102 -7.97 -1.62 7.27
C THR A 102 -9.08 -1.72 8.31
N ILE A 103 -10.34 -1.45 7.93
CA ILE A 103 -11.48 -1.55 8.85
C ILE A 103 -11.54 -2.94 9.50
N ASN A 104 -11.34 -4.01 8.72
CA ASN A 104 -11.45 -5.37 9.23
C ASN A 104 -10.22 -5.78 10.07
N VAL A 105 -9.04 -5.24 9.80
CA VAL A 105 -7.88 -5.37 10.69
C VAL A 105 -8.17 -4.68 12.04
N PHE A 106 -8.67 -3.46 12.05
CA PHE A 106 -9.05 -2.74 13.28
C PHE A 106 -10.19 -3.46 14.03
N ARG A 107 -11.19 -4.00 13.33
CA ARG A 107 -12.23 -4.84 13.95
C ARG A 107 -11.63 -6.07 14.61
N THR A 108 -10.65 -6.72 13.98
CA THR A 108 -9.94 -7.87 14.55
C THR A 108 -9.19 -7.48 15.82
N VAL A 109 -8.48 -6.35 15.81
CA VAL A 109 -7.76 -5.83 16.99
C VAL A 109 -8.72 -5.47 18.12
N ARG A 110 -9.89 -4.91 17.81
CA ARG A 110 -10.92 -4.61 18.82
C ARG A 110 -11.42 -5.86 19.56
N HIS A 111 -11.42 -7.01 18.91
CA HIS A 111 -11.83 -8.29 19.49
C HIS A 111 -10.65 -9.12 20.02
N ARG A 112 -9.54 -8.47 20.36
CA ARG A 112 -8.37 -9.15 20.93
C ARG A 112 -8.67 -9.75 22.28
N THR A 113 -8.00 -10.87 22.57
CA THR A 113 -8.03 -11.51 23.89
C THR A 113 -6.77 -11.21 24.71
N VAL A 114 -5.81 -10.51 24.11
CA VAL A 114 -4.57 -10.09 24.80
C VAL A 114 -4.77 -8.72 25.44
N ALA A 115 -4.19 -8.51 26.65
CA ALA A 115 -4.29 -7.25 27.37
C ALA A 115 -3.50 -6.11 26.70
N HIS A 116 -2.30 -6.41 26.20
CA HIS A 116 -1.41 -5.43 25.62
C HIS A 116 -1.15 -5.72 24.14
N LEU A 117 -1.01 -4.64 23.35
CA LEU A 117 -0.62 -4.76 21.94
C LEU A 117 0.90 -4.90 21.84
N TYR A 118 1.33 -5.83 21.02
CA TYR A 118 2.74 -5.96 20.65
C TYR A 118 3.21 -4.79 19.78
N VAL A 119 4.49 -4.49 19.82
CA VAL A 119 5.13 -3.42 19.01
C VAL A 119 4.79 -3.58 17.52
N THR A 120 4.88 -4.80 16.98
CA THR A 120 4.46 -5.14 15.61
C THR A 120 3.07 -4.61 15.29
N SER A 121 2.11 -4.78 16.21
CA SER A 121 0.72 -4.35 15.98
C SER A 121 0.59 -2.83 15.90
N TRP A 122 1.31 -2.09 16.73
CA TRP A 122 1.33 -0.63 16.69
C TRP A 122 1.87 -0.11 15.36
N TYR A 123 3.01 -0.66 14.88
CA TYR A 123 3.56 -0.31 13.58
C TYR A 123 2.58 -0.59 12.44
N HIS A 124 1.95 -1.76 12.43
CA HIS A 124 1.01 -2.14 11.38
C HIS A 124 -0.27 -1.29 11.37
N LEU A 125 -0.83 -1.00 12.55
CA LEU A 125 -2.03 -0.14 12.66
C LEU A 125 -1.74 1.29 12.23
N ALA A 126 -0.62 1.85 12.65
CA ALA A 126 -0.20 3.18 12.24
C ALA A 126 0.02 3.24 10.71
N ALA A 127 0.72 2.26 10.15
CA ALA A 127 0.98 2.18 8.71
C ALA A 127 -0.31 2.12 7.88
N LEU A 128 -1.31 1.32 8.32
CA LEU A 128 -2.61 1.23 7.65
C LEU A 128 -3.38 2.55 7.65
N LEU A 129 -3.32 3.31 8.74
CA LEU A 129 -3.94 4.63 8.79
C LEU A 129 -3.21 5.62 7.86
N TRP A 130 -1.88 5.61 7.93
CA TRP A 130 -1.08 6.52 7.13
C TRP A 130 -1.22 6.27 5.63
N ILE A 131 -1.22 5.02 5.16
CA ILE A 131 -1.37 4.78 3.71
C ILE A 131 -2.71 5.32 3.16
N ILE A 132 -3.80 5.22 3.94
CA ILE A 132 -5.09 5.77 3.54
C ILE A 132 -5.03 7.30 3.48
N VAL A 133 -4.49 7.95 4.51
CA VAL A 133 -4.36 9.41 4.57
C VAL A 133 -3.49 9.91 3.42
N LEU A 134 -2.32 9.32 3.24
CA LEU A 134 -1.36 9.69 2.19
C LEU A 134 -1.98 9.53 0.80
N PHE A 135 -2.57 8.37 0.53
CA PHE A 135 -3.18 8.07 -0.76
C PHE A 135 -4.35 9.01 -1.05
N THR A 136 -5.23 9.24 -0.06
CA THR A 136 -6.37 10.14 -0.21
C THR A 136 -5.91 11.57 -0.52
N ILE A 137 -4.99 12.12 0.26
CA ILE A 137 -4.49 13.50 0.05
C ILE A 137 -3.79 13.61 -1.31
N GLY A 138 -2.92 12.66 -1.64
CA GLY A 138 -2.19 12.67 -2.91
C GLY A 138 -3.07 12.51 -4.14
N LYS A 139 -4.26 11.89 -3.98
CA LYS A 139 -5.22 11.63 -5.07
C LYS A 139 -6.37 12.62 -5.16
N LEU A 140 -6.44 13.63 -4.28
CA LEU A 140 -7.50 14.63 -4.34
C LEU A 140 -7.51 15.35 -5.71
N PRO A 141 -8.57 15.19 -6.52
CA PRO A 141 -8.62 15.82 -7.83
C PRO A 141 -8.80 17.32 -7.70
N GLY A 142 -8.13 18.09 -8.55
CA GLY A 142 -8.33 19.53 -8.65
C GLY A 142 -7.84 20.35 -7.46
N VAL A 143 -6.96 19.80 -6.62
CA VAL A 143 -6.43 20.50 -5.42
C VAL A 143 -4.97 20.91 -5.60
N HIS A 144 -4.19 20.13 -6.34
CA HIS A 144 -2.75 20.34 -6.47
C HIS A 144 -2.38 20.80 -7.88
N TYR A 145 -1.75 21.97 -7.98
CA TYR A 145 -1.35 22.57 -9.25
C TYR A 145 0.06 23.16 -9.18
N GLY A 146 0.74 23.20 -10.31
CA GLY A 146 2.05 23.83 -10.46
C GLY A 146 3.09 23.33 -9.46
N VAL A 147 3.79 24.25 -8.80
CA VAL A 147 4.84 23.93 -7.81
C VAL A 147 4.28 23.17 -6.61
N GLN A 148 3.05 23.46 -6.21
CA GLN A 148 2.38 22.74 -5.12
C GLN A 148 2.19 21.26 -5.47
N GLN A 149 1.87 20.94 -6.72
CA GLN A 149 1.75 19.54 -7.17
C GLN A 149 3.08 18.79 -7.04
N ALA A 150 4.19 19.43 -7.42
CA ALA A 150 5.52 18.83 -7.29
C ALA A 150 5.88 18.59 -5.81
N THR A 151 5.59 19.56 -4.94
CA THR A 151 5.81 19.43 -3.49
C THR A 151 4.94 18.31 -2.91
N MET A 152 3.66 18.24 -3.27
CA MET A 152 2.74 17.20 -2.82
C MET A 152 3.16 15.82 -3.33
N ASN A 153 3.63 15.72 -4.55
CA ASN A 153 4.10 14.46 -5.11
C ASN A 153 5.27 13.90 -4.29
N TRP A 154 6.25 14.73 -3.94
CA TRP A 154 7.40 14.29 -3.13
C TRP A 154 7.07 14.16 -1.65
N TRP A 155 6.14 14.94 -1.13
CA TRP A 155 5.58 14.67 0.20
C TRP A 155 4.96 13.29 0.27
N TYR A 156 4.18 12.89 -0.75
CA TYR A 156 3.63 11.54 -0.84
C TYR A 156 4.75 10.50 -0.97
N GLY A 157 5.65 10.67 -1.93
CA GLY A 157 6.72 9.70 -2.21
C GLY A 157 7.60 9.44 -0.98
N HIS A 158 8.00 10.49 -0.26
CA HIS A 158 8.78 10.36 0.97
C HIS A 158 7.99 9.66 2.09
N ASN A 159 6.77 10.11 2.32
CA ASN A 159 5.96 9.61 3.44
C ASN A 159 5.41 8.19 3.20
N VAL A 160 5.13 7.79 1.96
CA VAL A 160 4.71 6.42 1.71
C VAL A 160 5.84 5.42 1.97
N LEU A 161 7.09 5.80 1.73
CA LEU A 161 8.23 5.01 2.16
C LEU A 161 8.39 5.00 3.68
N GLY A 162 8.34 6.19 4.32
CA GLY A 162 8.58 6.37 5.75
C GLY A 162 7.43 5.95 6.66
N LEU A 163 6.17 6.10 6.24
CA LEU A 163 4.98 5.88 7.08
C LEU A 163 4.14 4.65 6.66
N TRP A 164 4.41 4.06 5.48
CA TRP A 164 3.80 2.81 5.06
C TRP A 164 4.79 1.66 5.05
N PHE A 165 5.77 1.67 4.15
CA PHE A 165 6.66 0.52 3.98
C PHE A 165 7.61 0.31 5.16
N THR A 166 8.23 1.37 5.67
CA THR A 166 9.17 1.25 6.79
C THR A 166 8.50 0.68 8.04
N PRO A 167 7.36 1.21 8.54
CA PRO A 167 6.72 0.66 9.72
C PRO A 167 6.24 -0.77 9.53
N VAL A 168 5.71 -1.13 8.34
CA VAL A 168 5.31 -2.52 8.08
C VAL A 168 6.53 -3.44 8.13
N SER A 169 7.62 -3.08 7.47
CA SER A 169 8.86 -3.88 7.46
C SER A 169 9.46 -4.02 8.85
N VAL A 170 9.53 -2.92 9.61
CA VAL A 170 10.01 -2.93 11.00
C VAL A 170 9.11 -3.81 11.88
N GLY A 171 7.79 -3.69 11.74
CA GLY A 171 6.84 -4.54 12.44
C GLY A 171 7.04 -6.04 12.13
N ILE A 172 7.29 -6.38 10.88
CA ILE A 172 7.61 -7.76 10.46
C ILE A 172 8.92 -8.22 11.12
N ILE A 173 9.96 -7.38 11.13
CA ILE A 173 11.24 -7.69 11.77
C ILE A 173 11.04 -7.94 13.27
N TYR A 174 10.32 -7.10 13.99
CA TYR A 174 10.02 -7.28 15.41
C TYR A 174 9.27 -8.59 15.72
N TYR A 175 8.53 -9.13 14.76
CA TYR A 175 7.86 -10.41 14.92
C TYR A 175 8.77 -11.61 14.64
N PHE A 176 9.51 -11.57 13.52
CA PHE A 176 10.28 -12.73 13.07
C PHE A 176 11.65 -12.83 13.73
N LEU A 177 12.34 -11.72 13.96
CA LEU A 177 13.69 -11.71 14.49
C LEU A 177 13.81 -12.46 15.83
N PRO A 178 12.97 -12.21 16.85
CA PRO A 178 13.02 -12.96 18.10
C PRO A 178 12.81 -14.46 17.93
N LYS A 179 11.97 -14.84 16.97
CA LYS A 179 11.68 -16.25 16.67
C LYS A 179 12.86 -16.95 16.00
N VAL A 180 13.54 -16.26 15.10
CA VAL A 180 14.72 -16.80 14.40
C VAL A 180 15.90 -16.95 15.37
N ILE A 181 16.12 -15.97 16.25
CA ILE A 181 17.22 -16.02 17.22
C ILE A 181 16.88 -16.88 18.45
N GLY A 182 15.61 -17.26 18.64
CA GLY A 182 15.17 -18.05 19.82
C GLY A 182 15.22 -17.29 21.13
N ARG A 183 15.33 -15.95 21.10
CA ARG A 183 15.40 -15.09 22.29
C ARG A 183 14.46 -13.90 22.16
N PRO A 184 13.81 -13.47 23.27
CA PRO A 184 12.99 -12.27 23.26
C PRO A 184 13.86 -11.02 23.06
N VAL A 185 13.34 -10.05 22.31
CA VAL A 185 13.94 -8.72 22.24
C VAL A 185 13.69 -8.05 23.59
N ARG A 186 14.77 -7.70 24.30
CA ARG A 186 14.67 -6.91 25.52
C ARG A 186 14.51 -5.44 25.14
N SER A 187 13.49 -4.79 25.67
CA SER A 187 13.31 -3.34 25.60
C SER A 187 14.22 -2.64 26.59
#